data_2f7916fbfbf7efbab947e147969415d7
#
_entry.id   2f7916fbfbf7efbab947e147969415d7
#
_cell.length_a   1.000
_cell.length_b   1.000
_cell.length_c   1.000
_cell.angle_alpha   90.00
_cell.angle_beta   90.00
_cell.angle_gamma   90.00
#
_symmetry.space_group_name_H-M   'P 1'
#
loop_
_entity.id
_entity.type
_entity.pdbx_description
1 polymer ?
#
loop_
_entity_poly.entity_id
_entity_poly.type
_entity_poly.pdbx_seq_one_letter_code
_entity_poly.pdbx_strand_id
1 'polypeptide(L)'
;MLDAHFLKRRRDLTVDVHLSIEKGGSLGLFGASGAGKSTVLSCIAGIEQPDEGTIRFNGIQLFPPPLPLHLRPVGYLTQEPYLFPHLTVARNIAFGLDRPPAGNENGWLADLRGSLRLEDVWNAPTGRISGGQARRVALARMLARRPSLVLLDEPFAGLDRQLARELIEGLLAWKTNLGFTMIVVDHQAQVLERLSPHVAVLEQGHVIQQGEWTNVRAAPATDLLRKLLAPL
;
A
#
# COMPACT_ATOMS: atom_id res chain seq x y z
N MET A 1 -14.80 0.45 6.92
CA MET A 1 -14.10 1.42 7.77
C MET A 1 -12.91 0.73 8.40
N LEU A 2 -11.72 1.31 8.31
CA LEU A 2 -10.54 0.95 9.09
C LEU A 2 -10.48 1.85 10.32
N ASP A 3 -10.26 1.25 11.48
CA ASP A 3 -9.98 1.94 12.74
C ASP A 3 -8.77 1.27 13.38
N ALA A 4 -7.66 2.01 13.47
CA ALA A 4 -6.37 1.51 13.93
C ALA A 4 -5.79 2.48 14.96
N HIS A 5 -5.86 2.10 16.22
CA HIS A 5 -5.27 2.83 17.33
C HIS A 5 -4.33 1.88 18.07
N PHE A 6 -3.03 2.07 17.88
CA PHE A 6 -2.04 1.16 18.46
C PHE A 6 -0.70 1.81 18.72
N LEU A 7 0.05 1.15 19.61
CA LEU A 7 1.42 1.47 19.94
C LEU A 7 2.34 0.32 19.54
N LYS A 8 3.47 0.64 18.89
CA LYS A 8 4.54 -0.28 18.56
C LYS A 8 5.89 0.27 18.97
N ARG A 9 6.56 -0.40 19.92
CA ARG A 9 7.91 -0.04 20.36
C ARG A 9 8.94 -0.70 19.47
N ARG A 10 9.87 0.07 18.99
CA ARG A 10 11.09 -0.33 18.30
C ARG A 10 12.28 0.16 19.14
N ARG A 11 13.49 -0.34 18.82
CA ARG A 11 14.71 0.02 19.55
C ARG A 11 14.90 1.54 19.65
N ASP A 12 14.71 2.24 18.53
CA ASP A 12 15.01 3.67 18.40
C ASP A 12 13.75 4.52 18.07
N LEU A 13 12.57 3.91 18.02
CA LEU A 13 11.33 4.59 17.65
C LEU A 13 10.12 3.93 18.30
N THR A 14 9.27 4.72 18.92
CA THR A 14 7.93 4.29 19.32
C THR A 14 6.92 4.86 18.33
N VAL A 15 6.18 3.97 17.68
CA VAL A 15 5.07 4.34 16.80
C VAL A 15 3.79 4.28 17.61
N ASP A 16 3.13 5.43 17.75
CA ASP A 16 1.84 5.59 18.44
C ASP A 16 0.90 6.35 17.50
N VAL A 17 -0.09 5.65 16.97
CA VAL A 17 -0.95 6.18 15.91
C VAL A 17 -2.42 5.90 16.16
N HIS A 18 -3.25 6.87 15.74
CA HIS A 18 -4.68 6.69 15.59
C HIS A 18 -5.09 7.08 14.17
N LEU A 19 -5.53 6.10 13.38
CA LEU A 19 -5.95 6.28 12.00
C LEU A 19 -7.37 5.74 11.81
N SER A 20 -8.24 6.54 11.21
CA SER A 20 -9.60 6.16 10.85
C SER A 20 -9.83 6.44 9.37
N ILE A 21 -10.32 5.45 8.62
CA ILE A 21 -10.59 5.56 7.18
C ILE A 21 -11.96 4.94 6.90
N GLU A 22 -12.82 5.67 6.25
CA GLU A 22 -14.12 5.16 5.83
C GLU A 22 -13.99 4.01 4.83
N LYS A 23 -15.01 3.17 4.74
CA LYS A 23 -15.05 2.08 3.77
C LYS A 23 -14.93 2.65 2.34
N GLY A 24 -14.00 2.10 1.56
CA GLY A 24 -13.70 2.57 0.21
C GLY A 24 -12.90 3.89 0.18
N GLY A 25 -12.59 4.50 1.33
CA GLY A 25 -11.76 5.69 1.41
C GLY A 25 -10.28 5.43 1.11
N SER A 26 -9.50 6.49 1.00
CA SER A 26 -8.04 6.42 0.90
C SER A 26 -7.37 7.42 1.83
N LEU A 27 -6.18 7.05 2.32
CA LEU A 27 -5.33 7.87 3.18
C LEU A 27 -3.90 7.84 2.66
N GLY A 28 -3.33 9.02 2.40
CA GLY A 28 -1.90 9.18 2.23
C GLY A 28 -1.20 9.20 3.58
N LEU A 29 -0.16 8.41 3.77
CA LEU A 29 0.69 8.50 4.96
C LEU A 29 2.01 9.15 4.57
N PHE A 30 2.19 10.40 4.99
CA PHE A 30 3.30 11.27 4.62
C PHE A 30 4.24 11.52 5.80
N GLY A 31 5.51 11.81 5.52
CA GLY A 31 6.50 12.14 6.54
C GLY A 31 7.92 11.78 6.12
N ALA A 32 8.90 12.23 6.88
CA ALA A 32 10.32 11.96 6.61
C ALA A 32 10.65 10.46 6.60
N SER A 33 11.80 10.10 6.00
CA SER A 33 12.34 8.75 6.13
C SER A 33 12.59 8.42 7.60
N GLY A 34 12.29 7.19 8.00
CA GLY A 34 12.42 6.77 9.40
C GLY A 34 11.30 7.21 10.34
N ALA A 35 10.28 7.96 9.87
CA ALA A 35 9.17 8.41 10.71
C ALA A 35 8.26 7.28 11.24
N GLY A 36 8.41 6.03 10.74
CA GLY A 36 7.61 4.88 11.19
C GLY A 36 6.49 4.44 10.22
N LYS A 37 6.40 5.04 9.01
CA LYS A 37 5.34 4.77 8.04
C LYS A 37 5.21 3.28 7.67
N SER A 38 6.31 2.63 7.30
CA SER A 38 6.31 1.18 6.95
C SER A 38 5.98 0.31 8.17
N THR A 39 6.34 0.74 9.40
CA THR A 39 5.94 0.07 10.63
C THR A 39 4.41 0.13 10.83
N VAL A 40 3.80 1.29 10.54
CA VAL A 40 2.33 1.42 10.56
C VAL A 40 1.69 0.42 9.59
N LEU A 41 2.15 0.38 8.33
CA LEU A 41 1.62 -0.56 7.34
C LEU A 41 1.84 -2.02 7.77
N SER A 42 3.03 -2.37 8.26
CA SER A 42 3.37 -3.73 8.73
C SER A 42 2.49 -4.19 9.90
N CYS A 43 2.17 -3.30 10.84
CA CYS A 43 1.24 -3.60 11.93
C CYS A 43 -0.18 -3.82 11.43
N ILE A 44 -0.70 -2.98 10.54
CA ILE A 44 -2.04 -3.15 9.96
C ILE A 44 -2.09 -4.42 9.10
N ALA A 45 -1.06 -4.71 8.33
CA ALA A 45 -0.94 -5.95 7.55
C ALA A 45 -0.88 -7.20 8.45
N GLY A 46 -0.34 -7.07 9.68
CA GLY A 46 -0.13 -8.16 10.64
C GLY A 46 1.21 -8.87 10.49
N ILE A 47 2.13 -8.31 9.69
CA ILE A 47 3.52 -8.77 9.61
C ILE A 47 4.23 -8.50 10.93
N GLU A 48 3.95 -7.35 11.54
CA GLU A 48 4.35 -7.03 12.89
C GLU A 48 3.13 -6.94 13.80
N GLN A 49 3.30 -7.34 15.04
CA GLN A 49 2.24 -7.20 16.04
C GLN A 49 2.44 -5.90 16.80
N PRO A 50 1.39 -5.07 16.96
CA PRO A 50 1.41 -3.99 17.94
C PRO A 50 1.71 -4.50 19.34
N ASP A 51 2.27 -3.66 20.19
CA ASP A 51 2.48 -4.01 21.60
C ASP A 51 1.21 -3.70 22.42
N GLU A 52 0.46 -2.66 22.03
CA GLU A 52 -0.78 -2.24 22.69
C GLU A 52 -1.78 -1.71 21.66
N GLY A 53 -3.06 -1.65 22.02
CA GLY A 53 -4.11 -1.01 21.23
C GLY A 53 -4.99 -1.95 20.45
N THR A 54 -5.62 -1.45 19.38
CA THR A 54 -6.59 -2.20 18.57
C THR A 54 -6.49 -1.87 17.10
N ILE A 55 -6.72 -2.87 16.24
CA ILE A 55 -6.88 -2.68 14.79
C ILE A 55 -8.14 -3.41 14.36
N ARG A 56 -9.08 -2.68 13.74
CA ARG A 56 -10.34 -3.22 13.21
C ARG A 56 -10.53 -2.80 11.76
N PHE A 57 -11.03 -3.70 10.95
CA PHE A 57 -11.37 -3.40 9.57
C PHE A 57 -12.71 -4.03 9.18
N ASN A 58 -13.68 -3.22 8.77
CA ASN A 58 -15.04 -3.63 8.38
C ASN A 58 -15.72 -4.56 9.41
N GLY A 59 -15.56 -4.26 10.70
CA GLY A 59 -16.09 -5.06 11.80
C GLY A 59 -15.23 -6.27 12.19
N ILE A 60 -14.22 -6.62 11.41
CA ILE A 60 -13.28 -7.70 11.72
C ILE A 60 -12.19 -7.16 12.64
N GLN A 61 -11.96 -7.83 13.77
CA GLN A 61 -10.83 -7.55 14.67
C GLN A 61 -9.56 -8.14 14.06
N LEU A 62 -8.60 -7.28 13.69
CA LEU A 62 -7.29 -7.70 13.21
C LEU A 62 -6.28 -7.85 14.35
N PHE A 63 -6.46 -7.07 15.44
CA PHE A 63 -5.65 -7.10 16.65
C PHE A 63 -6.40 -6.41 17.81
N PRO A 64 -6.26 -6.85 19.09
CA PRO A 64 -5.95 -8.19 19.56
C PRO A 64 -7.20 -9.10 19.59
N PRO A 65 -7.11 -10.43 19.59
CA PRO A 65 -5.92 -11.21 19.31
C PRO A 65 -5.47 -11.06 17.84
N PRO A 66 -4.20 -11.34 17.51
CA PRO A 66 -3.74 -11.18 16.12
C PRO A 66 -4.44 -12.17 15.19
N LEU A 67 -5.17 -11.65 14.20
CA LEU A 67 -5.77 -12.47 13.15
C LEU A 67 -4.66 -13.03 12.25
N PRO A 68 -4.64 -14.34 11.94
CA PRO A 68 -3.67 -14.92 11.01
C PRO A 68 -3.63 -14.24 9.64
N LEU A 69 -2.45 -14.10 9.04
CA LEU A 69 -2.24 -13.35 7.79
C LEU A 69 -3.15 -13.82 6.64
N HIS A 70 -3.30 -15.14 6.48
CA HIS A 70 -4.12 -15.72 5.41
C HIS A 70 -5.63 -15.46 5.54
N LEU A 71 -6.10 -15.09 6.73
CA LEU A 71 -7.49 -14.71 6.99
C LEU A 71 -7.73 -13.20 6.89
N ARG A 72 -6.67 -12.40 6.77
CA ARG A 72 -6.82 -10.95 6.67
C ARG A 72 -7.26 -10.55 5.26
N PRO A 73 -8.27 -9.69 5.12
CA PRO A 73 -8.70 -9.15 3.81
C PRO A 73 -7.76 -8.04 3.32
N VAL A 74 -6.47 -8.17 3.58
CA VAL A 74 -5.42 -7.16 3.37
C VAL A 74 -4.48 -7.58 2.27
N GLY A 75 -4.26 -6.71 1.29
CA GLY A 75 -3.15 -6.79 0.34
C GLY A 75 -2.08 -5.76 0.73
N TYR A 76 -0.84 -6.20 0.82
CA TYR A 76 0.27 -5.31 1.16
C TYR A 76 1.37 -5.41 0.11
N LEU A 77 1.65 -4.29 -0.55
CA LEU A 77 2.82 -4.08 -1.39
C LEU A 77 3.90 -3.42 -0.55
N THR A 78 4.92 -4.17 -0.23
CA THR A 78 6.10 -3.72 0.50
C THR A 78 7.07 -2.96 -0.40
N GLN A 79 7.98 -2.19 0.18
CA GLN A 79 9.02 -1.47 -0.56
C GLN A 79 9.86 -2.41 -1.43
N GLU A 80 10.24 -3.58 -0.91
CA GLU A 80 10.84 -4.67 -1.70
C GLU A 80 9.76 -5.60 -2.27
N PRO A 81 9.83 -6.01 -3.55
CA PRO A 81 8.77 -6.79 -4.20
C PRO A 81 8.63 -8.24 -3.71
N TYR A 82 9.65 -8.82 -3.08
CA TYR A 82 9.67 -10.21 -2.54
C TYR A 82 9.00 -11.23 -3.46
N LEU A 83 9.46 -11.33 -4.71
CA LEU A 83 8.96 -12.32 -5.64
C LEU A 83 9.54 -13.71 -5.33
N PHE A 84 8.77 -14.76 -5.63
CA PHE A 84 9.25 -16.14 -5.55
C PHE A 84 10.25 -16.41 -6.69
N PRO A 85 11.55 -16.61 -6.40
CA PRO A 85 12.58 -16.64 -7.44
C PRO A 85 12.50 -17.89 -8.34
N HIS A 86 11.87 -18.95 -7.86
CA HIS A 86 11.68 -20.21 -8.57
C HIS A 86 10.42 -20.26 -9.45
N LEU A 87 9.62 -19.19 -9.43
CA LEU A 87 8.40 -19.09 -10.21
C LEU A 87 8.55 -18.09 -11.36
N THR A 88 7.82 -18.31 -12.44
CA THR A 88 7.63 -17.30 -13.50
C THR A 88 6.77 -16.14 -13.01
N VAL A 89 6.73 -15.05 -13.77
CA VAL A 89 5.84 -13.89 -13.50
C VAL A 89 4.40 -14.35 -13.39
N ALA A 90 3.88 -15.10 -14.36
CA ALA A 90 2.52 -15.62 -14.34
C ALA A 90 2.23 -16.44 -13.07
N ARG A 91 3.14 -17.32 -12.67
CA ARG A 91 2.98 -18.15 -11.48
C ARG A 91 3.09 -17.34 -10.18
N ASN A 92 3.92 -16.30 -10.15
CA ASN A 92 3.96 -15.38 -9.01
C ASN A 92 2.60 -14.69 -8.81
N ILE A 93 1.99 -14.19 -9.90
CA ILE A 93 0.70 -13.52 -9.84
C ILE A 93 -0.41 -14.52 -9.45
N ALA A 94 -0.42 -15.69 -10.09
CA ALA A 94 -1.39 -16.74 -9.78
C ALA A 94 -1.28 -17.30 -8.36
N PHE A 95 -0.11 -17.18 -7.72
CA PHE A 95 0.08 -17.60 -6.33
C PHE A 95 -0.81 -16.83 -5.33
N GLY A 96 -1.24 -15.63 -5.70
CA GLY A 96 -2.21 -14.84 -4.94
C GLY A 96 -3.65 -15.37 -5.00
N LEU A 97 -3.96 -16.31 -5.88
CA LEU A 97 -5.30 -16.83 -6.07
C LEU A 97 -5.58 -18.04 -5.16
N ASP A 98 -6.79 -18.12 -4.62
CA ASP A 98 -7.23 -19.24 -3.78
C ASP A 98 -7.37 -20.55 -4.58
N ARG A 99 -7.53 -20.44 -5.91
CA ARG A 99 -7.58 -21.56 -6.87
C ARG A 99 -6.83 -21.19 -8.15
N PRO A 100 -6.09 -22.13 -8.77
CA PRO A 100 -5.54 -21.88 -10.08
C PRO A 100 -6.65 -21.49 -11.07
N PRO A 101 -6.42 -20.54 -11.99
CA PRO A 101 -7.40 -20.20 -12.99
C PRO A 101 -7.77 -21.45 -13.80
N ALA A 102 -9.03 -21.87 -13.72
CA ALA A 102 -9.54 -22.96 -14.53
C ALA A 102 -9.86 -22.41 -15.94
N GLY A 103 -9.10 -22.84 -16.93
CA GLY A 103 -9.31 -22.43 -18.33
C GLY A 103 -8.63 -21.09 -18.68
N ASN A 104 -9.10 -20.47 -19.76
CA ASN A 104 -8.65 -19.16 -20.22
C ASN A 104 -8.66 -18.14 -19.09
N GLU A 105 -7.57 -17.37 -18.98
CA GLU A 105 -7.30 -16.37 -17.95
C GLU A 105 -8.59 -15.67 -17.48
N ASN A 106 -8.84 -15.75 -16.19
CA ASN A 106 -9.88 -14.94 -15.57
C ASN A 106 -9.71 -13.49 -16.08
N GLY A 107 -10.73 -12.85 -16.64
CA GLY A 107 -10.65 -11.52 -17.25
C GLY A 107 -9.89 -10.51 -16.37
N TRP A 108 -10.02 -10.65 -15.05
CA TRP A 108 -9.27 -9.85 -14.08
C TRP A 108 -7.73 -10.02 -14.17
N LEU A 109 -7.22 -11.23 -14.39
CA LEU A 109 -5.77 -11.44 -14.57
C LEU A 109 -5.29 -10.89 -15.91
N ALA A 110 -6.11 -10.97 -16.96
CA ALA A 110 -5.81 -10.37 -18.25
C ALA A 110 -5.78 -8.82 -18.12
N ASP A 111 -6.73 -8.23 -17.39
CA ASP A 111 -6.75 -6.81 -17.11
C ASP A 111 -5.50 -6.36 -16.33
N LEU A 112 -5.10 -7.09 -15.30
CA LEU A 112 -3.88 -6.81 -14.54
C LEU A 112 -2.63 -6.94 -15.43
N ARG A 113 -2.55 -7.98 -16.28
CA ARG A 113 -1.44 -8.17 -17.20
C ARG A 113 -1.29 -7.00 -18.14
N GLY A 114 -2.38 -6.59 -18.80
CA GLY A 114 -2.40 -5.48 -19.75
C GLY A 114 -2.09 -4.14 -19.08
N SER A 115 -2.83 -3.79 -18.06
CA SER A 115 -2.70 -2.50 -17.37
C SER A 115 -1.32 -2.31 -16.70
N LEU A 116 -0.67 -3.41 -16.27
CA LEU A 116 0.66 -3.39 -15.67
C LEU A 116 1.78 -3.65 -16.70
N ARG A 117 1.44 -3.75 -17.99
CA ARG A 117 2.39 -3.98 -19.10
C ARG A 117 3.32 -5.16 -18.80
N LEU A 118 2.75 -6.34 -18.53
CA LEU A 118 3.47 -7.55 -18.16
C LEU A 118 3.49 -8.61 -19.29
N GLU A 119 2.98 -8.29 -20.49
CA GLU A 119 2.83 -9.21 -21.62
C GLU A 119 4.16 -9.85 -21.98
N ASP A 120 5.20 -9.02 -22.21
CA ASP A 120 6.51 -9.47 -22.68
C ASP A 120 7.27 -10.32 -21.67
N VAL A 121 6.92 -10.17 -20.37
CA VAL A 121 7.61 -10.88 -19.28
C VAL A 121 6.75 -11.96 -18.62
N TRP A 122 5.51 -12.16 -19.09
CA TRP A 122 4.53 -13.04 -18.46
C TRP A 122 5.06 -14.43 -18.13
N ASN A 123 5.79 -15.03 -19.08
CA ASN A 123 6.37 -16.36 -18.92
C ASN A 123 7.84 -16.33 -18.46
N ALA A 124 8.40 -15.15 -18.24
CA ALA A 124 9.79 -15.01 -17.84
C ALA A 124 10.00 -15.46 -16.38
N PRO A 125 11.18 -16.06 -16.07
CA PRO A 125 11.63 -16.25 -14.69
C PRO A 125 11.83 -14.89 -14.01
N THR A 126 11.47 -14.76 -12.74
CA THR A 126 11.60 -13.49 -12.02
C THR A 126 13.03 -12.99 -11.86
N GLY A 127 14.03 -13.84 -11.95
CA GLY A 127 15.44 -13.45 -11.96
C GLY A 127 15.91 -12.75 -13.24
N ARG A 128 15.06 -12.65 -14.29
CA ARG A 128 15.39 -12.02 -15.58
C ARG A 128 14.60 -10.74 -15.86
N ILE A 129 13.86 -10.24 -14.89
CA ILE A 129 13.07 -9.00 -15.03
C ILE A 129 13.74 -7.84 -14.30
N SER A 130 13.47 -6.62 -14.76
CA SER A 130 13.97 -5.40 -14.11
C SER A 130 13.31 -5.15 -12.76
N GLY A 131 13.90 -4.30 -11.91
CA GLY A 131 13.31 -3.91 -10.63
C GLY A 131 11.91 -3.28 -10.77
N GLY A 132 11.71 -2.42 -11.77
CA GLY A 132 10.40 -1.83 -12.06
C GLY A 132 9.37 -2.87 -12.53
N GLN A 133 9.81 -3.88 -13.32
CA GLN A 133 8.95 -5.02 -13.68
C GLN A 133 8.61 -5.87 -12.45
N ALA A 134 9.59 -6.15 -11.60
CA ALA A 134 9.38 -6.92 -10.37
C ALA A 134 8.35 -6.24 -9.44
N ARG A 135 8.39 -4.91 -9.33
CA ARG A 135 7.41 -4.13 -8.56
C ARG A 135 6.00 -4.23 -9.15
N ARG A 136 5.87 -4.14 -10.47
CA ARG A 136 4.58 -4.32 -11.16
C ARG A 136 4.03 -5.75 -11.00
N VAL A 137 4.88 -6.76 -11.02
CA VAL A 137 4.50 -8.15 -10.73
C VAL A 137 4.03 -8.32 -9.28
N ALA A 138 4.71 -7.71 -8.31
CA ALA A 138 4.29 -7.75 -6.91
C ALA A 138 2.93 -7.05 -6.70
N LEU A 139 2.71 -5.90 -7.36
CA LEU A 139 1.43 -5.20 -7.36
C LEU A 139 0.32 -6.08 -7.97
N ALA A 140 0.58 -6.70 -9.15
CA ALA A 140 -0.37 -7.63 -9.77
C ALA A 140 -0.70 -8.82 -8.86
N ARG A 141 0.30 -9.44 -8.25
CA ARG A 141 0.13 -10.56 -7.30
C ARG A 141 -0.73 -10.17 -6.11
N MET A 142 -0.52 -8.99 -5.54
CA MET A 142 -1.29 -8.48 -4.43
C MET A 142 -2.75 -8.20 -4.84
N LEU A 143 -2.99 -7.55 -5.98
CA LEU A 143 -4.32 -7.22 -6.49
C LEU A 143 -5.08 -8.44 -7.03
N ALA A 144 -4.39 -9.51 -7.43
CA ALA A 144 -5.02 -10.73 -7.93
C ALA A 144 -6.06 -11.31 -6.96
N ARG A 145 -5.83 -11.20 -5.66
CA ARG A 145 -6.75 -11.64 -4.59
C ARG A 145 -7.94 -10.71 -4.35
N ARG A 146 -8.01 -9.55 -5.01
CA ARG A 146 -9.04 -8.53 -4.77
C ARG A 146 -9.20 -8.17 -3.29
N PRO A 147 -8.13 -7.76 -2.61
CA PRO A 147 -8.20 -7.43 -1.18
C PRO A 147 -9.16 -6.27 -0.94
N SER A 148 -9.83 -6.26 0.22
CA SER A 148 -10.72 -5.16 0.62
C SER A 148 -9.97 -3.99 1.27
N LEU A 149 -8.75 -4.24 1.78
CA LEU A 149 -7.81 -3.22 2.29
C LEU A 149 -6.49 -3.36 1.54
N VAL A 150 -6.06 -2.29 0.89
CA VAL A 150 -4.82 -2.22 0.10
C VAL A 150 -3.84 -1.29 0.82
N LEU A 151 -2.66 -1.81 1.11
CA LEU A 151 -1.55 -1.09 1.73
C LEU A 151 -0.40 -1.01 0.72
N LEU A 152 0.07 0.20 0.42
CA LEU A 152 1.09 0.44 -0.59
C LEU A 152 2.26 1.22 0.02
N ASP A 153 3.44 0.62 0.01
CA ASP A 153 4.68 1.25 0.48
C ASP A 153 5.56 1.62 -0.72
N GLU A 154 5.58 2.91 -1.07
CA GLU A 154 6.28 3.48 -2.22
C GLU A 154 6.03 2.73 -3.54
N PRO A 155 4.75 2.58 -3.98
CA PRO A 155 4.39 1.67 -5.06
C PRO A 155 5.00 2.02 -6.42
N PHE A 156 5.40 3.26 -6.63
CA PHE A 156 5.91 3.76 -7.91
C PHE A 156 7.40 4.08 -7.91
N ALA A 157 8.12 3.76 -6.84
CA ALA A 157 9.55 4.00 -6.75
C ALA A 157 10.32 3.26 -7.87
N GLY A 158 11.26 3.96 -8.52
CA GLY A 158 12.07 3.40 -9.61
C GLY A 158 11.34 3.27 -10.96
N LEU A 159 10.12 3.79 -11.10
CA LEU A 159 9.42 3.86 -12.37
C LEU A 159 9.64 5.22 -13.04
N ASP A 160 9.64 5.22 -14.39
CA ASP A 160 9.61 6.49 -15.13
C ASP A 160 8.28 7.24 -14.91
N ARG A 161 8.30 8.56 -15.15
CA ARG A 161 7.16 9.44 -14.85
C ARG A 161 5.89 9.08 -15.63
N GLN A 162 6.03 8.63 -16.87
CA GLN A 162 4.87 8.30 -17.71
C GLN A 162 4.20 7.03 -17.19
N LEU A 163 4.97 5.98 -16.96
CA LEU A 163 4.48 4.71 -16.43
C LEU A 163 3.87 4.90 -15.03
N ALA A 164 4.51 5.69 -14.16
CA ALA A 164 3.95 6.01 -12.85
C ALA A 164 2.56 6.67 -12.93
N ARG A 165 2.37 7.63 -13.88
CA ARG A 165 1.06 8.27 -14.10
C ARG A 165 0.00 7.26 -14.53
N GLU A 166 0.31 6.41 -15.51
CA GLU A 166 -0.61 5.39 -16.02
C GLU A 166 -1.01 4.40 -14.91
N LEU A 167 -0.04 3.98 -14.08
CA LEU A 167 -0.31 3.08 -12.97
C LEU A 167 -1.14 3.73 -11.86
N ILE A 168 -0.96 5.02 -11.60
CA ILE A 168 -1.81 5.79 -10.67
C ILE A 168 -3.26 5.79 -11.18
N GLU A 169 -3.47 6.08 -12.45
CA GLU A 169 -4.80 6.08 -13.08
C GLU A 169 -5.44 4.68 -13.05
N GLY A 170 -4.67 3.65 -13.39
CA GLY A 170 -5.11 2.27 -13.27
C GLY A 170 -5.51 1.87 -11.84
N LEU A 171 -4.69 2.24 -10.85
CA LEU A 171 -4.97 1.98 -9.44
C LEU A 171 -6.26 2.67 -8.96
N LEU A 172 -6.49 3.91 -9.38
CA LEU A 172 -7.71 4.65 -9.07
C LEU A 172 -8.95 4.02 -9.73
N ALA A 173 -8.83 3.58 -10.99
CA ALA A 173 -9.90 2.85 -11.69
C ALA A 173 -10.22 1.53 -10.99
N TRP A 174 -9.21 0.73 -10.61
CA TRP A 174 -9.43 -0.50 -9.85
C TRP A 174 -10.03 -0.21 -8.47
N LYS A 175 -9.59 0.85 -7.78
CA LYS A 175 -10.18 1.26 -6.51
C LYS A 175 -11.67 1.56 -6.66
N THR A 176 -12.05 2.30 -7.69
CA THR A 176 -13.46 2.62 -7.98
C THR A 176 -14.27 1.36 -8.27
N ASN A 177 -13.74 0.45 -9.10
CA ASN A 177 -14.46 -0.76 -9.52
C ASN A 177 -14.55 -1.82 -8.41
N LEU A 178 -13.51 -1.97 -7.59
CA LEU A 178 -13.44 -2.99 -6.53
C LEU A 178 -13.88 -2.47 -5.15
N GLY A 179 -13.92 -1.16 -4.96
CA GLY A 179 -14.36 -0.52 -3.71
C GLY A 179 -13.45 -0.74 -2.50
N PHE A 180 -12.17 -1.05 -2.71
CA PHE A 180 -11.25 -1.28 -1.59
C PHE A 180 -10.86 0.02 -0.86
N THR A 181 -10.62 -0.11 0.43
CA THR A 181 -9.99 0.94 1.25
C THR A 181 -8.48 0.92 1.02
N MET A 182 -7.82 2.09 1.00
CA MET A 182 -6.41 2.16 0.64
C MET A 182 -5.61 3.06 1.59
N ILE A 183 -4.41 2.60 1.98
CA ILE A 183 -3.37 3.45 2.57
C ILE A 183 -2.17 3.43 1.64
N VAL A 184 -1.66 4.60 1.31
CA VAL A 184 -0.47 4.75 0.47
C VAL A 184 0.59 5.54 1.20
N VAL A 185 1.80 5.01 1.23
CA VAL A 185 3.02 5.71 1.64
C VAL A 185 3.79 6.12 0.40
N ASP A 186 4.19 7.37 0.32
CA ASP A 186 5.13 7.87 -0.68
C ASP A 186 5.87 9.07 -0.10
N HIS A 187 7.08 9.33 -0.59
CA HIS A 187 7.87 10.50 -0.22
C HIS A 187 7.51 11.74 -1.06
N GLN A 188 6.77 11.58 -2.15
CA GLN A 188 6.30 12.66 -3.02
C GLN A 188 4.84 13.02 -2.67
N ALA A 189 4.64 14.19 -2.08
CA ALA A 189 3.31 14.68 -1.72
C ALA A 189 2.35 14.71 -2.92
N GLN A 190 2.85 15.07 -4.13
CA GLN A 190 2.06 15.12 -5.37
C GLN A 190 1.50 13.75 -5.77
N VAL A 191 2.21 12.67 -5.51
CA VAL A 191 1.74 11.29 -5.75
C VAL A 191 0.60 10.97 -4.79
N LEU A 192 0.78 11.26 -3.50
CA LEU A 192 -0.23 11.02 -2.48
C LEU A 192 -1.50 11.85 -2.72
N GLU A 193 -1.38 13.11 -3.11
CA GLU A 193 -2.52 13.99 -3.43
C GLU A 193 -3.40 13.43 -4.57
N ARG A 194 -2.78 12.80 -5.56
CA ARG A 194 -3.52 12.14 -6.66
C ARG A 194 -4.27 10.89 -6.19
N LEU A 195 -3.74 10.16 -5.22
CA LEU A 195 -4.26 8.87 -4.75
C LEU A 195 -5.24 9.02 -3.60
N SER A 196 -5.13 10.07 -2.82
CA SER A 196 -5.96 10.27 -1.63
C SER A 196 -6.24 11.75 -1.37
N PRO A 197 -7.50 12.14 -1.15
CA PRO A 197 -7.84 13.49 -0.73
C PRO A 197 -7.39 13.79 0.71
N HIS A 198 -7.15 12.77 1.52
CA HIS A 198 -6.76 12.90 2.92
C HIS A 198 -5.34 12.42 3.17
N VAL A 199 -4.67 13.03 4.12
CA VAL A 199 -3.32 12.70 4.56
C VAL A 199 -3.22 12.63 6.07
N ALA A 200 -2.45 11.67 6.57
CA ALA A 200 -1.91 11.67 7.93
C ALA A 200 -0.40 11.91 7.85
N VAL A 201 0.08 12.90 8.57
CA VAL A 201 1.50 13.27 8.62
C VAL A 201 2.12 12.62 9.84
N LEU A 202 3.11 11.77 9.61
CA LEU A 202 3.84 11.04 10.64
C LEU A 202 5.21 11.67 10.88
N GLU A 203 5.50 12.02 12.12
CA GLU A 203 6.79 12.53 12.57
C GLU A 203 7.19 11.83 13.87
N GLN A 204 8.40 11.25 13.92
CA GLN A 204 8.93 10.55 15.09
C GLN A 204 7.95 9.51 15.70
N GLY A 205 7.23 8.79 14.85
CA GLY A 205 6.29 7.75 15.27
C GLY A 205 4.88 8.23 15.62
N HIS A 206 4.62 9.53 15.63
CA HIS A 206 3.32 10.10 15.99
C HIS A 206 2.64 10.78 14.79
N VAL A 207 1.31 10.70 14.74
CA VAL A 207 0.52 11.48 13.79
C VAL A 207 0.41 12.91 14.33
N ILE A 208 1.15 13.84 13.69
CA ILE A 208 1.20 15.25 14.11
C ILE A 208 0.13 16.11 13.45
N GLN A 209 -0.40 15.66 12.32
CA GLN A 209 -1.46 16.34 11.59
C GLN A 209 -2.21 15.36 10.70
N GLN A 210 -3.53 15.50 10.61
CA GLN A 210 -4.36 14.69 9.73
C GLN A 210 -5.50 15.54 9.17
N GLY A 211 -5.85 15.33 7.89
CA GLY A 211 -6.94 16.04 7.24
C GLY A 211 -6.80 16.04 5.71
N GLU A 212 -7.53 16.94 5.08
CA GLU A 212 -7.38 17.16 3.63
C GLU A 212 -6.05 17.86 3.32
N TRP A 213 -5.49 17.55 2.15
CA TRP A 213 -4.23 18.16 1.70
C TRP A 213 -4.27 19.68 1.65
N THR A 214 -5.40 20.26 1.26
CA THR A 214 -5.62 21.72 1.23
C THR A 214 -5.39 22.36 2.60
N ASN A 215 -5.92 21.75 3.65
CA ASN A 215 -5.76 22.23 5.01
C ASN A 215 -4.33 22.03 5.55
N VAL A 216 -3.74 20.88 5.25
CA VAL A 216 -2.37 20.56 5.67
C VAL A 216 -1.34 21.48 5.00
N ARG A 217 -1.54 21.81 3.72
CA ARG A 217 -0.69 22.79 3.00
C ARG A 217 -0.87 24.22 3.47
N ALA A 218 -2.10 24.61 3.77
CA ALA A 218 -2.39 25.98 4.24
C ALA A 218 -1.78 26.28 5.61
N ALA A 219 -1.75 25.28 6.49
CA ALA A 219 -1.25 25.41 7.86
C ALA A 219 -0.45 24.17 8.29
N PRO A 220 0.81 23.99 7.79
CA PRO A 220 1.66 22.87 8.19
C PRO A 220 2.00 22.95 9.69
N ALA A 221 1.79 21.83 10.42
CA ALA A 221 1.95 21.77 11.88
C ALA A 221 3.39 21.97 12.34
N THR A 222 4.40 21.64 11.51
CA THR A 222 5.82 21.77 11.86
C THR A 222 6.62 22.41 10.73
N ASP A 223 7.77 23.00 11.07
CA ASP A 223 8.70 23.54 10.05
C ASP A 223 9.31 22.43 9.17
N LEU A 224 9.47 21.22 9.72
CA LEU A 224 9.89 20.07 8.92
C LEU A 224 8.84 19.74 7.85
N LEU A 225 7.56 19.68 8.23
CA LEU A 225 6.48 19.45 7.29
C LEU A 225 6.43 20.54 6.22
N ARG A 226 6.58 21.82 6.61
CA ARG A 226 6.62 22.94 5.65
C ARG A 226 7.74 22.76 4.62
N LYS A 227 8.92 22.33 5.04
CA LYS A 227 10.06 22.03 4.14
C LYS A 227 9.76 20.84 3.21
N LEU A 228 9.14 19.77 3.74
CA LEU A 228 8.79 18.58 2.94
C LEU A 228 7.71 18.87 1.88
N LEU A 229 6.85 19.85 2.12
CA LEU A 229 5.77 20.26 1.20
C LEU A 229 6.21 21.34 0.21
N ALA A 230 7.38 21.94 0.40
CA ALA A 230 7.92 22.93 -0.54
C ALA A 230 8.16 22.29 -1.92
N PRO A 231 7.88 22.99 -3.01
CA PRO A 231 8.27 22.51 -4.35
C PRO A 231 9.80 22.44 -4.43
N LEU A 232 10.30 21.35 -5.05
CA LEU A 232 11.72 21.18 -5.40
C LEU A 232 12.12 22.19 -6.49
#